data_04ec947d9ba0b8aecd2b7873341546dc
#
_entry.id   04ec947d9ba0b8aecd2b7873341546dc
#
_cell.length_a   1.000
_cell.length_b   1.000
_cell.length_c   1.000
_cell.angle_alpha   90.00
_cell.angle_beta   90.00
_cell.angle_gamma   90.00
#
_symmetry.space_group_name_H-M   'P 1'
#
loop_
_entity.id
_entity.type
_entity.pdbx_description
1 polymer ?
#
loop_
_entity_poly.entity_id
_entity_poly.type
_entity_poly.pdbx_seq_one_letter_code
_entity_poly.pdbx_strand_id
1 'polypeptide(L)'
;MEEKKLVENLIKLVEEKYEPIMVVQLLRVPPEAELRAFAQKLMNDFGYKVLVLPGDTETKVELISVMKTEVKKVEDLQSRVLQLIADLEQEYKDLLHPIGTIPEESE
;
A
#
# COMPACT_ATOMS: atom_id res chain seq x y z
N MET A 1 25.07 15.73 -28.95
CA MET A 1 25.80 15.52 -27.68
C MET A 1 25.26 16.35 -26.53
N GLU A 2 24.97 17.60 -26.76
CA GLU A 2 24.40 18.47 -25.73
C GLU A 2 23.03 18.02 -25.29
N GLU A 3 22.20 17.55 -26.23
CA GLU A 3 20.87 17.05 -25.93
C GLU A 3 20.93 15.82 -25.02
N LYS A 4 21.87 14.93 -25.31
CA LYS A 4 22.05 13.72 -24.51
C LYS A 4 22.48 14.08 -23.09
N LYS A 5 23.38 15.04 -22.97
CA LYS A 5 23.85 15.52 -21.66
C LYS A 5 22.71 16.17 -20.87
N LEU A 6 21.88 16.94 -21.58
CA LEU A 6 20.71 17.57 -20.96
C LEU A 6 19.74 16.54 -20.42
N VAL A 7 19.47 15.49 -21.20
CA VAL A 7 18.59 14.40 -20.79
C VAL A 7 19.17 13.67 -19.59
N GLU A 8 20.45 13.37 -19.60
CA GLU A 8 21.12 12.72 -18.47
C GLU A 8 21.04 13.57 -17.21
N ASN A 9 21.22 14.88 -17.34
CA ASN A 9 21.12 15.79 -16.20
C ASN A 9 19.70 15.85 -15.64
N LEU A 10 18.70 15.83 -16.53
CA LEU A 10 17.30 15.80 -16.11
C LEU A 10 16.96 14.52 -15.39
N ILE A 11 17.46 13.38 -15.87
CA ILE A 11 17.27 12.09 -15.23
C ILE A 11 17.87 12.10 -13.83
N LYS A 12 19.10 12.60 -13.70
CA LYS A 12 19.75 12.72 -12.40
C LYS A 12 18.97 13.61 -11.46
N LEU A 13 18.46 14.73 -11.98
CA LEU A 13 17.68 15.66 -11.16
C LEU A 13 16.40 15.01 -10.65
N VAL A 14 15.73 14.23 -11.51
CA VAL A 14 14.53 13.50 -11.13
C VAL A 14 14.89 12.45 -10.07
N GLU A 15 15.95 11.69 -10.27
CA GLU A 15 16.40 10.68 -9.31
C GLU A 15 16.78 11.28 -7.95
N GLU A 16 17.34 12.49 -7.95
CA GLU A 16 17.71 13.16 -6.71
C GLU A 16 16.51 13.70 -5.93
N LYS A 17 15.49 14.18 -6.63
CA LYS A 17 14.34 14.84 -6.01
C LYS A 17 13.15 13.93 -5.80
N TYR A 18 13.03 12.88 -6.60
CA TYR A 18 11.86 12.01 -6.61
C TYR A 18 12.25 10.57 -6.33
N GLU A 19 11.32 9.85 -5.73
CA GLU A 19 11.47 8.43 -5.48
C GLU A 19 10.32 7.69 -6.13
N PRO A 20 10.57 6.60 -6.85
CA PRO A 20 9.49 5.82 -7.42
C PRO A 20 8.76 5.04 -6.34
N ILE A 21 7.45 5.10 -6.37
CA ILE A 21 6.56 4.36 -5.46
C ILE A 21 5.66 3.49 -6.32
N MET A 22 5.58 2.22 -5.98
CA MET A 22 4.66 1.30 -6.63
C MET A 22 3.32 1.36 -5.89
N VAL A 23 2.28 1.82 -6.58
CA VAL A 23 0.94 1.88 -6.02
C VAL A 23 0.15 0.69 -6.52
N VAL A 24 -0.32 -0.13 -5.60
CA VAL A 24 -1.13 -1.31 -5.92
C VAL A 24 -2.52 -1.11 -5.35
N GLN A 25 -3.51 -1.08 -6.23
CA GLN A 25 -4.91 -1.00 -5.83
C GLN A 25 -5.52 -2.39 -6.00
N LEU A 26 -6.04 -2.92 -4.92
CA LEU A 26 -6.61 -4.27 -4.90
C LEU A 26 -8.13 -4.20 -4.85
N LEU A 27 -8.79 -4.90 -5.78
CA LEU A 27 -10.24 -4.99 -5.79
C LEU A 27 -10.74 -5.68 -4.53
N ARG A 28 -10.06 -6.76 -4.15
CA ARG A 28 -10.35 -7.46 -2.91
C ARG A 28 -9.17 -7.28 -1.97
N VAL A 29 -9.45 -6.74 -0.81
CA VAL A 29 -8.41 -6.48 0.17
C VAL A 29 -8.26 -7.73 1.04
N PRO A 30 -7.08 -8.36 1.06
CA PRO A 30 -6.84 -9.50 1.93
C PRO A 30 -6.74 -9.06 3.39
N PRO A 31 -6.71 -10.01 4.34
CA PRO A 31 -6.47 -9.68 5.73
C PRO A 31 -5.20 -8.86 5.92
N GLU A 32 -5.16 -8.03 6.95
CA GLU A 32 -4.06 -7.10 7.19
C GLU A 32 -2.69 -7.77 7.21
N ALA A 33 -2.57 -8.94 7.84
CA ALA A 33 -1.29 -9.66 7.90
C ALA A 33 -0.82 -10.09 6.51
N GLU A 34 -1.75 -10.57 5.67
CA GLU A 34 -1.42 -10.96 4.29
C GLU A 34 -1.06 -9.74 3.45
N LEU A 35 -1.73 -8.62 3.69
CA LEU A 35 -1.47 -7.38 2.97
C LEU A 35 -0.07 -6.87 3.27
N ARG A 36 0.36 -6.92 4.54
CA ARG A 36 1.71 -6.55 4.94
C ARG A 36 2.75 -7.45 4.29
N ALA A 37 2.51 -8.75 4.30
CA ALA A 37 3.40 -9.72 3.69
C ALA A 37 3.52 -9.51 2.18
N PHE A 38 2.41 -9.22 1.53
CA PHE A 38 2.35 -8.94 0.10
C PHE A 38 3.16 -7.68 -0.24
N ALA A 39 2.94 -6.59 0.50
CA ALA A 39 3.68 -5.36 0.30
C ALA A 39 5.18 -5.58 0.50
N GLN A 40 5.57 -6.29 1.55
CA GLN A 40 6.96 -6.57 1.83
C GLN A 40 7.60 -7.39 0.70
N LYS A 41 6.87 -8.38 0.19
CA LYS A 41 7.36 -9.19 -0.92
C LYS A 41 7.59 -8.35 -2.18
N LEU A 42 6.65 -7.47 -2.49
CA LEU A 42 6.81 -6.57 -3.63
C LEU A 42 8.01 -5.64 -3.47
N MET A 43 8.21 -5.11 -2.27
CA MET A 43 9.37 -4.27 -1.98
C MET A 43 10.67 -5.03 -2.18
N ASN A 44 10.72 -6.27 -1.71
CA ASN A 44 11.90 -7.11 -1.84
C ASN A 44 12.18 -7.51 -3.30
N ASP A 45 11.12 -7.84 -4.04
CA ASP A 45 11.25 -8.33 -5.42
C ASP A 45 11.59 -7.21 -6.40
N PHE A 46 10.99 -6.04 -6.22
CA PHE A 46 11.12 -4.93 -7.19
C PHE A 46 12.00 -3.79 -6.70
N GLY A 47 12.29 -3.73 -5.41
CA GLY A 47 13.15 -2.69 -4.87
C GLY A 47 12.51 -1.32 -4.73
N TYR A 48 11.20 -1.21 -4.96
CA TYR A 48 10.46 0.04 -4.78
C TYR A 48 9.71 0.04 -3.47
N LYS A 49 9.45 1.21 -2.93
CA LYS A 49 8.49 1.35 -1.85
C LYS A 49 7.10 1.09 -2.43
N VAL A 50 6.25 0.46 -1.65
CA VAL A 50 4.94 0.01 -2.10
C VAL A 50 3.85 0.64 -1.26
N LEU A 51 2.83 1.17 -1.94
CA LEU A 51 1.62 1.66 -1.30
C LEU A 51 0.47 0.80 -1.77
N VAL A 52 -0.18 0.10 -0.86
CA VAL A 52 -1.31 -0.78 -1.19
C VAL A 52 -2.60 -0.09 -0.73
N LEU A 53 -3.52 0.06 -1.66
CA LEU A 53 -4.79 0.74 -1.41
C LEU A 53 -5.96 -0.15 -1.87
N PRO A 54 -7.15 0.02 -1.26
CA PRO A 54 -8.33 -0.61 -1.80
C PRO A 54 -8.70 0.03 -3.14
N GLY A 55 -9.09 -0.79 -4.10
CA GLY A 55 -9.51 -0.35 -5.43
C GLY A 55 -11.01 -0.41 -5.57
N ASP A 56 -11.56 0.42 -6.45
CA ASP A 56 -13.00 0.51 -6.66
C ASP A 56 -13.53 -0.50 -7.67
N THR A 57 -12.83 -0.65 -8.78
CA THR A 57 -13.36 -1.40 -9.92
C THR A 57 -12.50 -2.57 -10.35
N GLU A 58 -11.19 -2.45 -10.22
CA GLU A 58 -10.28 -3.49 -10.66
C GLU A 58 -8.93 -3.36 -9.93
N THR A 59 -8.17 -4.44 -9.95
CA THR A 59 -6.80 -4.43 -9.43
C THR A 59 -5.91 -3.68 -10.42
N LYS A 60 -5.18 -2.69 -9.92
CA LYS A 60 -4.27 -1.88 -10.73
C LYS A 60 -2.91 -1.78 -10.06
N VAL A 61 -1.88 -1.72 -10.89
CA VAL A 61 -0.52 -1.46 -10.44
C VAL A 61 0.01 -0.28 -11.24
N GLU A 62 0.46 0.75 -10.53
CA GLU A 62 1.02 1.94 -11.13
C GLU A 62 2.34 2.29 -10.48
N LEU A 63 3.26 2.83 -11.26
CA LEU A 63 4.51 3.34 -10.73
C LEU A 63 4.43 4.87 -10.81
N ILE A 64 4.53 5.52 -9.67
CA ILE A 64 4.47 6.99 -9.59
C ILE A 64 5.77 7.53 -9.04
N SER A 65 6.03 8.81 -9.30
CA SER A 65 7.18 9.50 -8.73
C SER A 65 6.71 10.44 -7.63
N VAL A 66 7.29 10.30 -6.45
CA VAL A 66 6.95 11.12 -5.30
C VAL A 66 8.17 11.91 -4.88
N MET A 67 8.01 13.19 -4.56
CA MET A 67 9.12 14.00 -4.06
C MET A 67 9.66 13.35 -2.79
N LYS A 68 10.97 13.26 -2.69
CA LYS A 68 11.61 12.64 -1.51
C LYS A 68 11.18 13.27 -0.19
N THR A 69 10.89 14.57 -0.22
CA THR A 69 10.39 15.27 0.96
C THR A 69 8.97 14.84 1.37
N GLU A 70 8.23 14.21 0.45
CA GLU A 70 6.86 13.77 0.68
C GLU A 70 6.73 12.25 0.90
N VAL A 71 7.82 11.50 0.75
CA VAL A 71 7.79 10.05 0.89
C VAL A 71 7.30 9.63 2.27
N LYS A 72 7.64 10.38 3.30
CA LYS A 72 7.17 10.07 4.65
C LYS A 72 5.64 10.13 4.73
N LYS A 73 5.02 11.04 4.00
CA LYS A 73 3.55 11.14 3.97
C LYS A 73 2.94 9.90 3.33
N VAL A 74 3.62 9.32 2.33
CA VAL A 74 3.18 8.08 1.70
C VAL A 74 3.26 6.92 2.69
N GLU A 75 4.36 6.84 3.44
CA GLU A 75 4.53 5.83 4.47
C GLU A 75 3.47 5.97 5.57
N ASP A 76 3.18 7.19 6.00
CA ASP A 76 2.14 7.47 6.98
C ASP A 76 0.77 7.08 6.45
N LEU A 77 0.50 7.35 5.18
CA LEU A 77 -0.74 6.96 4.55
C LEU A 77 -0.88 5.44 4.52
N GLN A 78 0.18 4.73 4.16
CA GLN A 78 0.18 3.27 4.17
C GLN A 78 -0.13 2.72 5.55
N SER A 79 0.49 3.29 6.58
CA SER A 79 0.24 2.87 7.96
C SER A 79 -1.22 3.09 8.36
N ARG A 80 -1.81 4.22 7.96
CA ARG A 80 -3.22 4.49 8.24
C ARG A 80 -4.16 3.55 7.50
N VAL A 81 -3.83 3.23 6.26
CA VAL A 81 -4.63 2.28 5.47
C VAL A 81 -4.60 0.90 6.13
N LEU A 82 -3.44 0.44 6.52
CA LEU A 82 -3.29 -0.86 7.19
C LEU A 82 -4.03 -0.87 8.52
N GLN A 83 -3.96 0.20 9.27
CA GLN A 83 -4.68 0.31 10.55
C GLN A 83 -6.19 0.28 10.34
N LEU A 84 -6.67 0.97 9.33
CA LEU A 84 -8.10 0.98 9.01
C LEU A 84 -8.57 -0.43 8.64
N ILE A 85 -7.79 -1.15 7.85
CA ILE A 85 -8.12 -2.52 7.47
C ILE A 85 -8.16 -3.42 8.71
N ALA A 86 -7.19 -3.28 9.61
CA ALA A 86 -7.16 -4.05 10.84
C ALA A 86 -8.38 -3.76 11.71
N ASP A 87 -8.77 -2.48 11.80
CA ASP A 87 -9.95 -2.06 12.57
C ASP A 87 -11.23 -2.65 11.97
N LEU A 88 -11.35 -2.62 10.65
CA LEU A 88 -12.51 -3.18 9.96
C LEU A 88 -12.58 -4.69 10.13
N GLU A 89 -11.44 -5.38 10.09
CA GLU A 89 -11.40 -6.82 10.36
C GLU A 89 -11.88 -7.13 11.77
N GLN A 90 -11.46 -6.34 12.73
CA GLN A 90 -11.86 -6.55 14.12
C GLN A 90 -13.35 -6.32 14.29
N GLU A 91 -13.88 -5.26 13.69
CA GLU A 91 -15.32 -4.99 13.72
C GLU A 91 -16.11 -6.13 13.09
N TYR A 92 -15.62 -6.67 11.98
CA TYR A 92 -16.25 -7.79 11.31
C TYR A 92 -16.25 -9.03 12.19
N LYS A 93 -15.13 -9.33 12.83
CA LYS A 93 -15.03 -10.45 13.76
C LYS A 93 -15.98 -10.27 14.94
N ASP A 94 -16.08 -9.05 15.45
CA ASP A 94 -16.98 -8.77 16.57
C ASP A 94 -18.43 -8.98 16.18
N LEU A 95 -18.81 -8.64 14.95
CA LEU A 95 -20.14 -8.89 14.45
C LEU A 95 -20.45 -10.37 14.27
N LEU A 96 -19.47 -11.15 13.83
CA LEU A 96 -19.66 -12.60 13.65
C LEU A 96 -19.58 -13.35 14.95
N HIS A 97 -18.81 -12.86 15.89
CA HIS A 97 -18.57 -13.50 17.16
C HIS A 97 -19.85 -13.80 17.93
N PRO A 98 -20.79 -12.86 18.08
CA PRO A 98 -22.04 -13.16 18.78
C PRO A 98 -22.81 -14.32 18.17
N ILE A 99 -22.76 -14.46 16.85
CA ILE A 99 -23.45 -15.57 16.17
C ILE A 99 -22.80 -16.90 16.53
N GLY A 100 -21.45 -16.91 16.55
CA GLY A 100 -20.72 -18.13 16.89
C GLY A 100 -20.83 -18.51 18.35
N THR A 101 -21.11 -17.55 19.23
CA THR A 101 -21.17 -17.80 20.66
C THR A 101 -22.59 -17.86 21.23
N ILE A 102 -23.59 -17.48 20.44
CA ILE A 102 -24.98 -17.49 20.88
C ILE A 102 -25.40 -18.83 21.53
N PRO A 103 -25.09 -19.98 20.95
CA PRO A 103 -25.44 -21.26 21.60
C PRO A 103 -24.88 -21.40 22.99
N GLU A 104 -23.72 -20.86 23.22
CA GLU A 104 -23.08 -20.90 24.54
C GLU A 104 -23.72 -19.90 25.48
N GLU A 105 -24.03 -18.73 25.00
CA GLU A 105 -24.62 -17.66 25.80
C GLU A 105 -26.06 -17.97 26.18
N SER A 106 -26.75 -18.64 25.31
CA SER A 106 -28.18 -18.97 25.56
C SER A 106 -28.35 -19.94 26.72
N GLU A 107 -27.30 -20.53 27.12
CA GLU A 107 -27.30 -21.38 28.28
C GLU A 107 -27.38 -20.59 29.58
#